data_14569523d5b2bc4510646a2f73eb2040
#
_entry.id   14569523d5b2bc4510646a2f73eb2040
#
_cell.length_a   1.000
_cell.length_b   1.000
_cell.length_c   1.000
_cell.angle_alpha   90.00
_cell.angle_beta   90.00
_cell.angle_gamma   90.00
#
_symmetry.space_group_name_H-M   'P 1'
#
loop_
_entity.id
_entity.type
_entity.pdbx_description
1 polymer ?
#
loop_
_entity_poly.entity_id
_entity_poly.type
_entity_poly.pdbx_seq_one_letter_code
_entity_poly.pdbx_strand_id
1 'polypeptide(L)'
;MAPEPNVAHGACRRWWRRALLLLALAALPAFAAPGPQVLSLQRVRAGEVLSLPADARLLRLVPGDDALRVVVGPGSGTAPEPRRIRFQLEGHDPGWMEPEPLGERLFRRIEPGSYQLRIAWAGADGDWRELPRVAVWVEPPWWQGQYALAMFGLLALVLAALLSRELRARHRRREAWRMTRARQQLAEQHSEAKSRFLATLGHEIRTPMTGVLGMAELLQGSALDARQRGQVEAIQRAGQHLLRLVNDALDLARIEAGRLELVVAPFRLRPLLDEVADLLRPLAEAKGLRFRLACAPSLPEALSGDATRLRQILFNLGHNAIKFCDAGEVSLQVAPGEPEGLVLSVHDSGPGLDAEQQARLFRRFEQGASGQGGSSGSGGSGLGLAICRELAVAMGGGISVQSSPGQGARFQVSLPLPAVPAPEPDVRPGTRGTAVRRLLLVEDNAVVAEVVAALLEQQGHRVRHVPHGLAALAELATASYDLAVLDLDLPGIDGLQLARLLRARGETLPLLALTARADPQAEPEARAAGMDGFLRKPVTGELLAVAIAALESARLSPRG
;
A
#
# COMPACT_ATOMS: atom_id res chain seq x y z
N MET A 1 41.22 32.34 -7.28
CA MET A 1 40.84 33.73 -6.99
C MET A 1 40.26 33.76 -5.59
N ALA A 2 41.10 34.13 -4.63
CA ALA A 2 40.74 34.22 -3.22
C ALA A 2 40.41 35.67 -2.90
N PRO A 3 39.36 35.97 -2.11
CA PRO A 3 39.14 37.30 -1.60
C PRO A 3 39.90 37.48 -0.29
N GLU A 4 40.60 38.62 -0.24
CA GLU A 4 41.40 39.08 0.89
C GLU A 4 40.58 39.27 2.18
N PRO A 5 41.19 39.00 3.35
CA PRO A 5 40.63 39.37 4.64
C PRO A 5 41.26 40.67 5.10
N ASN A 6 40.63 41.80 4.94
CA ASN A 6 41.07 43.00 5.56
C ASN A 6 39.91 43.94 5.82
N VAL A 7 39.52 44.13 7.10
CA VAL A 7 39.03 45.41 7.68
C VAL A 7 38.85 45.34 9.21
N ALA A 8 38.78 44.13 9.85
CA ALA A 8 38.46 44.06 11.30
C ALA A 8 39.65 44.26 12.26
N HIS A 9 40.90 44.22 11.82
CA HIS A 9 42.05 44.31 12.70
C HIS A 9 42.53 45.74 13.01
N GLY A 10 42.06 46.73 12.27
CA GLY A 10 42.51 48.12 12.45
C GLY A 10 41.87 48.87 13.63
N ALA A 11 40.66 48.55 14.01
CA ALA A 11 39.92 49.25 15.04
C ALA A 11 40.39 48.86 16.46
N CYS A 12 40.66 47.59 16.71
CA CYS A 12 41.02 47.11 18.05
C CYS A 12 42.42 47.58 18.49
N ARG A 13 43.40 47.71 17.58
CA ARG A 13 44.77 48.18 17.89
C ARG A 13 44.82 49.70 18.19
N ARG A 14 43.93 50.52 17.61
CA ARG A 14 43.86 51.95 17.88
C ARG A 14 43.34 52.28 19.27
N TRP A 15 42.47 51.44 19.84
CA TRP A 15 41.91 51.61 21.16
C TRP A 15 42.92 51.37 22.28
N TRP A 16 43.72 50.29 22.21
CA TRP A 16 44.74 49.99 23.20
C TRP A 16 45.89 51.01 23.21
N ARG A 17 46.28 51.55 22.06
CA ARG A 17 47.32 52.61 21.98
C ARG A 17 46.85 53.93 22.56
N ARG A 18 45.57 54.27 22.47
CA ARG A 18 45.02 55.46 23.09
C ARG A 18 44.88 55.33 24.62
N ALA A 19 44.54 54.18 25.13
CA ALA A 19 44.50 53.90 26.56
C ALA A 19 45.91 53.96 27.22
N LEU A 20 46.96 53.47 26.55
CA LEU A 20 48.34 53.52 27.03
C LEU A 20 48.95 54.93 26.98
N LEU A 21 48.59 55.78 26.01
CA LEU A 21 49.04 57.17 25.93
C LEU A 21 48.41 58.05 27.02
N LEU A 22 47.18 57.76 27.46
CA LEU A 22 46.54 58.44 28.56
C LEU A 22 47.13 58.10 29.93
N LEU A 23 47.65 56.88 30.10
CA LEU A 23 48.36 56.48 31.32
C LEU A 23 49.77 57.12 31.46
N ALA A 24 50.43 57.44 30.34
CA ALA A 24 51.74 58.05 30.33
C ALA A 24 51.74 59.57 30.67
N LEU A 25 50.61 60.25 30.45
CA LEU A 25 50.49 61.70 30.77
C LEU A 25 50.13 61.98 32.25
N ALA A 26 49.85 60.95 33.06
CA ALA A 26 49.46 61.12 34.46
C ALA A 26 50.64 61.20 35.47
N ALA A 27 51.87 61.23 35.00
CA ALA A 27 53.08 61.04 35.86
C ALA A 27 53.85 62.33 36.20
N LEU A 28 53.27 63.53 36.05
CA LEU A 28 53.94 64.77 36.50
C LEU A 28 53.41 65.23 37.87
N PRO A 29 54.27 65.57 38.89
CA PRO A 29 53.82 66.06 40.19
C PRO A 29 53.21 67.48 40.05
N ALA A 30 51.95 67.62 40.36
CA ALA A 30 51.30 68.95 40.43
C ALA A 30 51.59 69.59 41.78
N PHE A 31 52.34 70.74 41.80
CA PHE A 31 52.35 71.63 42.90
C PHE A 31 50.94 72.17 43.11
N ALA A 32 50.33 71.92 44.27
CA ALA A 32 49.01 72.42 44.64
C ALA A 32 49.04 73.92 44.81
N ALA A 33 48.49 74.64 43.82
CA ALA A 33 48.20 76.07 43.99
C ALA A 33 46.98 76.25 44.95
N PRO A 34 46.95 77.27 45.83
CA PRO A 34 45.79 77.50 46.69
C PRO A 34 44.58 77.91 45.86
N GLY A 35 43.58 77.07 45.84
CA GLY A 35 42.37 77.20 45.03
C GLY A 35 41.26 76.24 45.48
N PRO A 36 40.04 76.35 44.91
CA PRO A 36 38.96 75.38 45.20
C PRO A 36 39.39 73.94 44.93
N GLN A 37 38.85 73.04 45.68
CA GLN A 37 39.12 71.64 45.58
C GLN A 37 37.86 70.87 45.22
N VAL A 38 38.04 69.72 44.55
CA VAL A 38 36.97 68.79 44.37
C VAL A 38 36.62 68.17 45.72
N LEU A 39 35.41 68.51 46.24
CA LEU A 39 34.97 68.03 47.55
C LEU A 39 34.46 66.61 47.50
N SER A 40 33.69 66.30 46.45
CA SER A 40 33.24 64.94 46.27
C SER A 40 32.99 64.61 44.79
N LEU A 41 33.28 63.44 44.46
CA LEU A 41 32.93 62.74 43.20
C LEU A 41 31.98 61.63 43.57
N GLN A 42 30.81 61.64 42.96
CA GLN A 42 29.77 60.66 43.30
C GLN A 42 29.23 60.04 42.01
N ARG A 43 29.08 58.74 41.99
CA ARG A 43 28.28 58.05 40.96
C ARG A 43 26.90 57.76 41.48
N VAL A 44 25.91 57.97 40.65
CA VAL A 44 24.52 57.67 40.96
C VAL A 44 24.15 56.39 40.22
N ARG A 45 23.63 55.42 40.97
CA ARG A 45 23.18 54.15 40.42
C ARG A 45 21.84 53.79 41.05
N ALA A 46 20.81 53.63 40.23
CA ALA A 46 19.44 53.31 40.70
C ALA A 46 18.94 54.19 41.86
N GLY A 47 19.36 55.47 41.89
CA GLY A 47 18.99 56.40 42.95
C GLY A 47 19.93 56.38 44.18
N GLU A 48 20.82 55.45 44.30
CA GLU A 48 21.88 55.41 45.33
C GLU A 48 23.09 56.24 44.92
N VAL A 49 23.61 56.99 45.86
CA VAL A 49 24.80 57.84 45.66
C VAL A 49 26.02 57.17 46.28
N LEU A 50 26.96 56.80 45.44
CA LEU A 50 28.20 56.16 45.85
C LEU A 50 29.35 57.19 45.74
N SER A 51 29.99 57.52 46.86
CA SER A 51 31.14 58.42 46.87
C SER A 51 32.37 57.79 46.26
N LEU A 52 33.07 58.55 45.44
CA LEU A 52 34.35 58.18 44.83
C LEU A 52 35.46 59.03 45.49
N PRO A 53 36.74 58.56 45.47
CA PRO A 53 37.82 59.35 45.99
C PRO A 53 37.93 60.75 45.32
N ALA A 54 37.95 61.83 46.07
CA ALA A 54 37.98 63.18 45.52
C ALA A 54 39.31 63.53 44.82
N ASP A 55 40.36 62.81 45.12
CA ASP A 55 41.71 62.93 44.54
C ASP A 55 41.92 61.94 43.33
N ALA A 56 40.89 61.26 42.93
CA ALA A 56 40.98 60.29 41.83
C ALA A 56 41.34 60.99 40.51
N ARG A 57 42.44 60.60 39.91
CA ARG A 57 42.84 61.01 38.56
C ARG A 57 42.13 60.20 37.44
N LEU A 58 41.55 59.07 37.78
CA LEU A 58 40.80 58.21 36.90
C LEU A 58 39.52 57.76 37.60
N LEU A 59 38.40 58.09 37.03
CA LEU A 59 37.06 57.67 37.44
C LEU A 59 36.59 56.53 36.54
N ARG A 60 36.17 55.46 37.14
CA ARG A 60 35.61 54.31 36.40
C ARG A 60 34.12 54.21 36.68
N LEU A 61 33.31 54.43 35.64
CA LEU A 61 31.86 54.23 35.65
C LEU A 61 31.56 52.84 35.07
N VAL A 62 30.75 52.07 35.76
CA VAL A 62 30.37 50.72 35.32
C VAL A 62 28.98 50.72 34.69
N PRO A 63 28.63 49.72 33.89
CA PRO A 63 27.30 49.62 33.32
C PRO A 63 26.23 49.64 34.41
N GLY A 64 25.24 50.55 34.28
CA GLY A 64 24.18 50.75 35.26
C GLY A 64 24.41 51.99 36.16
N ASP A 65 25.53 52.70 36.04
CA ASP A 65 25.67 54.03 36.65
C ASP A 65 24.91 55.03 35.79
N ASP A 66 23.90 55.71 36.40
CA ASP A 66 22.97 56.62 35.73
C ASP A 66 23.55 58.02 35.52
N ALA A 67 24.40 58.44 36.46
CA ALA A 67 25.00 59.78 36.43
C ALA A 67 26.30 59.89 37.25
N LEU A 68 27.10 60.84 36.87
CA LEU A 68 28.26 61.29 37.63
C LEU A 68 27.98 62.68 38.22
N ARG A 69 27.99 62.80 39.57
CA ARG A 69 27.82 64.06 40.30
C ARG A 69 29.18 64.55 40.76
N VAL A 70 29.48 65.78 40.46
CA VAL A 70 30.75 66.42 40.82
C VAL A 70 30.45 67.62 41.67
N VAL A 71 31.07 67.71 42.87
CA VAL A 71 30.89 68.84 43.77
C VAL A 71 32.29 69.39 44.04
N VAL A 72 32.37 70.71 43.81
CA VAL A 72 33.58 71.53 44.01
C VAL A 72 33.27 72.59 45.03
N GLY A 73 34.14 72.80 46.01
CA GLY A 73 33.98 73.76 47.02
C GLY A 73 35.27 74.47 47.41
N PRO A 74 35.21 75.45 48.38
CA PRO A 74 36.44 76.13 48.82
C PRO A 74 37.44 75.16 49.40
N GLY A 75 38.69 75.32 49.01
CA GLY A 75 39.79 74.52 49.56
C GLY A 75 40.14 74.95 50.98
N SER A 76 40.84 74.02 51.70
CA SER A 76 41.36 74.31 53.03
C SER A 76 42.57 75.30 52.95
N GLY A 77 42.30 76.62 53.06
CA GLY A 77 43.35 77.63 53.05
C GLY A 77 42.84 79.04 52.79
N THR A 78 43.69 80.06 52.82
CA THR A 78 43.41 81.45 52.55
C THR A 78 43.17 81.80 51.06
N ALA A 79 42.70 80.78 50.27
CA ALA A 79 42.37 81.02 48.85
C ALA A 79 41.10 81.86 48.69
N PRO A 80 41.04 82.74 47.69
CA PRO A 80 39.85 83.50 47.42
C PRO A 80 38.69 82.60 47.06
N GLU A 81 37.48 82.86 47.63
CA GLU A 81 36.27 82.08 47.29
C GLU A 81 35.99 82.17 45.78
N PRO A 82 35.73 81.06 45.16
CA PRO A 82 35.40 81.04 43.74
C PRO A 82 34.07 81.74 43.52
N ARG A 83 34.04 82.77 42.70
CA ARG A 83 32.78 83.49 42.30
C ARG A 83 32.08 82.83 41.16
N ARG A 84 32.86 82.12 40.31
CA ARG A 84 32.33 81.37 39.14
C ARG A 84 33.09 80.08 39.01
N ILE A 85 32.35 78.97 38.72
CA ILE A 85 32.89 77.68 38.46
C ILE A 85 32.24 77.13 37.19
N ARG A 86 33.02 76.59 36.28
CA ARG A 86 32.53 75.93 35.07
C ARG A 86 33.11 74.53 34.92
N PHE A 87 32.29 73.71 34.36
CA PHE A 87 32.63 72.30 34.14
C PHE A 87 32.52 71.94 32.63
N GLN A 88 33.33 71.03 32.20
CA GLN A 88 33.22 70.46 30.89
C GLN A 88 33.65 68.98 30.95
N LEU A 89 32.77 68.10 30.52
CA LEU A 89 33.16 66.71 30.25
C LEU A 89 33.50 66.63 28.76
N GLU A 90 34.78 66.71 28.44
CA GLU A 90 35.28 66.75 27.06
C GLU A 90 34.94 65.43 26.35
N GLY A 91 34.26 65.54 25.21
CA GLY A 91 33.68 64.41 24.48
C GLY A 91 32.18 64.14 24.78
N HIS A 92 31.63 64.77 25.85
CA HIS A 92 30.20 64.69 26.19
C HIS A 92 29.50 66.05 26.07
N ASP A 93 30.13 67.10 26.64
CA ASP A 93 29.61 68.44 26.61
C ASP A 93 30.06 69.23 25.37
N PRO A 94 29.19 70.04 24.75
CA PRO A 94 29.56 70.85 23.59
C PRO A 94 30.57 71.98 23.96
N GLY A 95 30.65 72.35 25.22
CA GLY A 95 31.53 73.41 25.71
C GLY A 95 31.50 73.54 27.22
N TRP A 96 32.04 74.67 27.74
CA TRP A 96 32.03 74.98 29.14
C TRP A 96 30.63 75.36 29.63
N MET A 97 30.25 74.75 30.76
CA MET A 97 28.93 74.97 31.38
C MET A 97 29.08 75.49 32.81
N GLU A 98 28.38 76.52 33.14
CA GLU A 98 28.29 77.10 34.51
C GLU A 98 26.99 76.64 35.14
N PRO A 99 26.99 75.65 36.06
CA PRO A 99 25.78 75.08 36.64
C PRO A 99 25.26 75.92 37.80
N GLU A 100 23.97 75.87 38.03
CA GLU A 100 23.29 76.26 39.24
C GLU A 100 22.77 75.02 39.99
N PRO A 101 23.07 74.89 41.32
CA PRO A 101 23.83 75.79 42.19
C PRO A 101 25.32 75.77 41.86
N LEU A 102 26.01 76.85 42.21
CA LEU A 102 27.42 77.06 41.97
C LEU A 102 28.26 75.91 42.61
N GLY A 103 29.15 75.28 41.79
CA GLY A 103 30.05 74.27 42.26
C GLY A 103 29.53 72.84 42.22
N GLU A 104 28.28 72.64 41.76
CA GLU A 104 27.76 71.25 41.60
C GLU A 104 27.29 71.01 40.17
N ARG A 105 27.66 69.86 39.64
CA ARG A 105 27.15 69.41 38.33
C ARG A 105 26.89 67.90 38.29
N LEU A 106 25.76 67.53 37.65
CA LEU A 106 25.33 66.18 37.41
C LEU A 106 25.37 65.85 35.90
N PHE A 107 26.27 64.94 35.52
CA PHE A 107 26.39 64.43 34.16
C PHE A 107 25.52 63.17 34.05
N ARG A 108 24.52 63.16 33.18
CA ARG A 108 23.59 62.04 33.00
C ARG A 108 23.82 61.39 31.64
N ARG A 109 23.57 60.06 31.56
CA ARG A 109 23.57 59.30 30.31
C ARG A 109 24.91 59.43 29.56
N ILE A 110 26.01 59.23 30.25
CA ILE A 110 27.31 59.25 29.62
C ILE A 110 27.46 57.93 28.85
N GLU A 111 27.66 58.00 27.53
CA GLU A 111 27.85 56.82 26.70
C GLU A 111 29.16 56.07 27.02
N PRO A 112 29.25 54.76 26.76
CA PRO A 112 30.53 54.02 26.94
C PRO A 112 31.66 54.68 26.16
N GLY A 113 32.74 54.99 26.86
CA GLY A 113 33.86 55.68 26.24
C GLY A 113 34.83 56.28 27.23
N SER A 114 35.78 57.03 26.72
CA SER A 114 36.81 57.75 27.51
C SER A 114 36.58 59.27 27.39
N TYR A 115 36.48 59.89 28.51
CA TYR A 115 36.20 61.32 28.63
C TYR A 115 37.23 61.98 29.53
N GLN A 116 37.37 63.32 29.43
CA GLN A 116 38.16 64.12 30.35
C GLN A 116 37.27 65.16 31.04
N LEU A 117 37.18 65.08 32.38
CA LEU A 117 36.51 66.08 33.18
C LEU A 117 37.46 67.25 33.41
N ARG A 118 37.06 68.42 32.94
CA ARG A 118 37.77 69.70 33.13
C ARG A 118 36.91 70.56 34.01
N ILE A 119 37.56 71.21 35.01
CA ILE A 119 36.94 72.11 35.94
C ILE A 119 37.76 73.39 35.96
N ALA A 120 37.14 74.49 35.76
CA ALA A 120 37.81 75.80 35.85
C ALA A 120 37.04 76.74 36.77
N TRP A 121 37.70 77.62 37.48
CA TRP A 121 37.18 78.55 38.40
C TRP A 121 37.78 79.94 38.18
N ALA A 122 37.02 80.97 38.50
CA ALA A 122 37.48 82.40 38.49
C ALA A 122 37.26 83.02 39.84
N GLY A 123 38.26 83.71 40.34
CA GLY A 123 38.23 84.47 41.56
C GLY A 123 37.66 85.87 41.32
N ALA A 124 37.93 86.80 42.26
CA ALA A 124 37.52 88.23 42.16
C ALA A 124 38.27 88.97 41.05
N ASP A 125 39.41 88.46 40.61
CA ASP A 125 40.25 88.94 39.50
C ASP A 125 39.68 88.66 38.10
N GLY A 126 38.69 87.71 37.99
CA GLY A 126 38.04 87.36 36.76
C GLY A 126 38.84 86.39 35.90
N ASP A 127 40.08 86.02 36.27
CA ASP A 127 40.91 85.10 35.49
C ASP A 127 40.54 83.67 35.74
N TRP A 128 40.39 82.89 34.63
CA TRP A 128 40.05 81.47 34.68
C TRP A 128 41.28 80.59 34.94
N ARG A 129 41.20 79.79 36.00
CA ARG A 129 42.22 78.83 36.39
C ARG A 129 41.64 77.40 36.34
N GLU A 130 42.35 76.47 35.70
CA GLU A 130 41.87 75.07 35.61
C GLU A 130 42.42 74.22 36.76
N LEU A 131 41.53 73.34 37.29
CA LEU A 131 41.93 72.28 38.20
C LEU A 131 42.57 71.12 37.43
N PRO A 132 43.31 70.20 38.11
CA PRO A 132 43.82 68.98 37.44
C PRO A 132 42.71 68.23 36.74
N ARG A 133 42.98 67.77 35.51
CA ARG A 133 42.03 67.01 34.71
C ARG A 133 41.83 65.62 35.29
N VAL A 134 40.56 65.19 35.31
CA VAL A 134 40.20 63.82 35.76
C VAL A 134 39.75 63.01 34.56
N ALA A 135 40.40 61.88 34.30
CA ALA A 135 39.98 60.96 33.26
C ALA A 135 38.76 60.17 33.72
N VAL A 136 37.76 60.09 32.88
CA VAL A 136 36.52 59.34 33.13
C VAL A 136 36.41 58.23 32.09
N TRP A 137 36.39 56.99 32.56
CA TRP A 137 36.19 55.80 31.74
C TRP A 137 34.84 55.18 32.02
N VAL A 138 33.99 55.09 31.00
CA VAL A 138 32.67 54.43 31.07
C VAL A 138 32.77 53.07 30.39
N GLU A 139 32.55 52.02 31.15
CA GLU A 139 32.65 50.64 30.64
C GLU A 139 31.46 50.30 29.73
N PRO A 140 31.73 49.66 28.56
CA PRO A 140 30.67 49.12 27.75
C PRO A 140 29.96 47.96 28.45
N PRO A 141 28.64 47.78 28.22
CA PRO A 141 27.94 46.62 28.75
C PRO A 141 28.53 45.30 28.22
N TRP A 142 28.47 44.23 29.02
CA TRP A 142 29.14 42.96 28.75
C TRP A 142 28.78 42.34 27.38
N TRP A 143 27.53 42.60 26.88
CA TRP A 143 27.08 42.07 25.58
C TRP A 143 27.74 42.76 24.37
N GLN A 144 28.37 43.88 24.55
CA GLN A 144 29.18 44.56 23.51
C GLN A 144 30.63 44.18 23.54
N GLY A 145 31.03 43.37 24.52
CA GLY A 145 32.38 42.83 24.61
C GLY A 145 32.69 41.79 23.55
N GLN A 146 33.94 41.73 23.13
CA GLN A 146 34.40 40.77 22.10
C GLN A 146 34.05 39.31 22.42
N TYR A 147 34.07 38.93 23.68
CA TYR A 147 33.74 37.57 24.13
C TYR A 147 32.24 37.28 23.99
N ALA A 148 31.36 38.26 24.28
CA ALA A 148 29.93 38.10 24.10
C ALA A 148 29.56 37.98 22.61
N LEU A 149 30.18 38.81 21.76
CA LEU A 149 29.99 38.75 20.32
C LEU A 149 30.46 37.39 19.74
N ALA A 150 31.60 36.89 20.21
CA ALA A 150 32.12 35.57 19.82
C ALA A 150 31.18 34.44 20.27
N MET A 151 30.65 34.51 21.50
CA MET A 151 29.65 33.56 22.03
C MET A 151 28.37 33.56 21.22
N PHE A 152 27.80 34.74 20.91
CA PHE A 152 26.59 34.85 20.07
C PHE A 152 26.84 34.32 18.65
N GLY A 153 28.03 34.64 18.07
CA GLY A 153 28.42 34.10 16.77
C GLY A 153 28.52 32.57 16.77
N LEU A 154 29.14 31.98 17.79
CA LEU A 154 29.22 30.53 17.95
C LEU A 154 27.83 29.90 18.12
N LEU A 155 26.97 30.49 18.96
CA LEU A 155 25.59 30.02 19.16
C LEU A 155 24.79 30.03 17.86
N ALA A 156 24.88 31.12 17.10
CA ALA A 156 24.22 31.23 15.80
C ALA A 156 24.73 30.16 14.81
N LEU A 157 26.01 29.88 14.80
CA LEU A 157 26.63 28.88 13.95
C LEU A 157 26.17 27.47 14.33
N VAL A 158 26.11 27.15 15.62
CA VAL A 158 25.59 25.86 16.12
C VAL A 158 24.11 25.70 15.74
N LEU A 159 23.29 26.71 15.94
CA LEU A 159 21.86 26.70 15.56
C LEU A 159 21.68 26.49 14.05
N ALA A 160 22.47 27.19 13.24
CA ALA A 160 22.45 27.02 11.78
C ALA A 160 22.88 25.60 11.36
N ALA A 161 23.91 25.03 12.01
CA ALA A 161 24.33 23.66 11.77
C ALA A 161 23.26 22.63 12.15
N LEU A 162 22.61 22.79 13.31
CA LEU A 162 21.49 21.94 13.75
C LEU A 162 20.31 22.02 12.80
N LEU A 163 19.91 23.24 12.41
CA LEU A 163 18.83 23.45 11.45
C LEU A 163 19.14 22.81 10.10
N SER A 164 20.37 23.02 9.60
CA SER A 164 20.79 22.43 8.33
C SER A 164 20.81 20.90 8.36
N ARG A 165 21.20 20.32 9.51
CA ARG A 165 21.15 18.86 9.74
C ARG A 165 19.72 18.35 9.74
N GLU A 166 18.81 19.02 10.43
CA GLU A 166 17.40 18.64 10.47
C GLU A 166 16.72 18.76 9.10
N LEU A 167 16.97 19.85 8.37
CA LEU A 167 16.45 20.03 7.01
C LEU A 167 16.94 18.94 6.05
N ARG A 168 18.23 18.60 6.11
CA ARG A 168 18.82 17.49 5.33
C ARG A 168 18.23 16.14 5.72
N ALA A 169 18.02 15.88 7.01
CA ALA A 169 17.39 14.65 7.48
C ALA A 169 15.93 14.53 6.99
N ARG A 170 15.17 15.63 7.06
CA ARG A 170 13.79 15.68 6.52
C ARG A 170 13.75 15.45 5.02
N HIS A 171 14.68 16.05 4.27
CA HIS A 171 14.76 15.87 2.81
C HIS A 171 15.06 14.40 2.45
N ARG A 172 16.08 13.79 3.08
CA ARG A 172 16.41 12.36 2.89
C ARG A 172 15.24 11.43 3.23
N ARG A 173 14.51 11.69 4.33
CA ARG A 173 13.30 10.91 4.68
C ARG A 173 12.23 11.03 3.61
N ARG A 174 11.97 12.24 3.11
CA ARG A 174 10.99 12.46 2.03
C ARG A 174 11.37 11.75 0.74
N GLU A 175 12.64 11.78 0.35
CA GLU A 175 13.13 11.05 -0.82
C GLU A 175 13.01 9.54 -0.66
N ALA A 176 13.42 8.99 0.50
CA ALA A 176 13.26 7.56 0.79
C ALA A 176 11.78 7.14 0.73
N TRP A 177 10.87 7.92 1.31
CA TRP A 177 9.42 7.68 1.21
C TRP A 177 8.90 7.72 -0.22
N ARG A 178 9.34 8.70 -1.03
CA ARG A 178 8.96 8.79 -2.45
C ARG A 178 9.43 7.57 -3.23
N MET A 179 10.68 7.15 -3.03
CA MET A 179 11.24 5.97 -3.70
C MET A 179 10.52 4.68 -3.30
N THR A 180 10.21 4.50 -2.01
CA THR A 180 9.46 3.33 -1.53
C THR A 180 8.06 3.30 -2.15
N ARG A 181 7.37 4.44 -2.15
CA ARG A 181 6.02 4.56 -2.72
C ARG A 181 6.00 4.34 -4.23
N ALA A 182 6.98 4.88 -4.96
CA ALA A 182 7.12 4.64 -6.39
C ALA A 182 7.39 3.17 -6.72
N ARG A 183 8.23 2.49 -5.92
CA ARG A 183 8.46 1.04 -6.07
C ARG A 183 7.20 0.22 -5.81
N GLN A 184 6.43 0.56 -4.78
CA GLN A 184 5.16 -0.10 -4.49
C GLN A 184 4.16 0.09 -5.64
N GLN A 185 3.96 1.33 -6.10
CA GLN A 185 3.08 1.62 -7.23
C GLN A 185 3.48 0.89 -8.51
N LEU A 186 4.78 0.82 -8.80
CA LEU A 186 5.28 0.07 -9.96
C LEU A 186 5.02 -1.43 -9.81
N ALA A 187 5.24 -2.00 -8.62
CA ALA A 187 4.95 -3.40 -8.34
C ALA A 187 3.44 -3.72 -8.47
N GLU A 188 2.58 -2.84 -7.95
CA GLU A 188 1.12 -2.95 -8.09
C GLU A 188 0.69 -2.87 -9.56
N GLN A 189 1.21 -1.89 -10.32
CA GLN A 189 0.92 -1.76 -11.76
C GLN A 189 1.36 -2.99 -12.56
N HIS A 190 2.56 -3.54 -12.25
CA HIS A 190 3.03 -4.78 -12.89
C HIS A 190 2.14 -5.96 -12.56
N SER A 191 1.71 -6.10 -11.30
CA SER A 191 0.78 -7.15 -10.88
C SER A 191 -0.57 -7.02 -11.57
N GLU A 192 -1.11 -5.79 -11.66
CA GLU A 192 -2.37 -5.53 -12.37
C GLU A 192 -2.29 -5.79 -13.87
N ALA A 193 -1.20 -5.36 -14.52
CA ALA A 193 -0.99 -5.61 -15.94
C ALA A 193 -0.88 -7.11 -16.22
N LYS A 194 -0.13 -7.85 -15.37
CA LYS A 194 0.00 -9.31 -15.45
C LYS A 194 -1.36 -10.00 -15.32
N SER A 195 -2.17 -9.59 -14.32
CA SER A 195 -3.50 -10.17 -14.08
C SER A 195 -4.47 -9.89 -15.23
N ARG A 196 -4.50 -8.66 -15.75
CA ARG A 196 -5.32 -8.30 -16.92
C ARG A 196 -4.92 -9.07 -18.17
N PHE A 197 -3.62 -9.15 -18.44
CA PHE A 197 -3.09 -9.90 -19.59
C PHE A 197 -3.51 -11.38 -19.52
N LEU A 198 -3.35 -12.02 -18.35
CA LEU A 198 -3.73 -13.41 -18.18
C LEU A 198 -5.25 -13.62 -18.27
N ALA A 199 -6.07 -12.71 -17.75
CA ALA A 199 -7.52 -12.78 -17.88
C ALA A 199 -7.97 -12.71 -19.34
N THR A 200 -7.39 -11.77 -20.12
CA THR A 200 -7.65 -11.66 -21.56
C THR A 200 -7.19 -12.91 -22.30
N LEU A 201 -5.95 -13.39 -22.03
CA LEU A 201 -5.44 -14.64 -22.62
C LEU A 201 -6.34 -15.84 -22.32
N GLY A 202 -6.87 -15.94 -21.10
CA GLY A 202 -7.79 -17.01 -20.72
C GLY A 202 -9.07 -17.00 -21.54
N HIS A 203 -9.62 -15.83 -21.83
CA HIS A 203 -10.78 -15.69 -22.71
C HIS A 203 -10.42 -16.04 -24.15
N GLU A 204 -9.36 -15.45 -24.69
CA GLU A 204 -8.89 -15.65 -26.07
C GLU A 204 -8.48 -17.12 -26.38
N ILE A 205 -8.07 -17.88 -25.39
CA ILE A 205 -7.79 -19.32 -25.54
C ILE A 205 -9.08 -20.15 -25.38
N ARG A 206 -9.98 -19.79 -24.49
CA ARG A 206 -11.19 -20.58 -24.21
C ARG A 206 -12.14 -20.61 -25.40
N THR A 207 -12.30 -19.50 -26.10
CA THR A 207 -13.19 -19.39 -27.27
C THR A 207 -12.81 -20.36 -28.39
N PRO A 208 -11.57 -20.38 -28.97
CA PRO A 208 -11.20 -21.34 -29.98
C PRO A 208 -11.21 -22.78 -29.45
N MET A 209 -10.88 -22.99 -28.16
CA MET A 209 -10.93 -24.32 -27.55
C MET A 209 -12.35 -24.86 -27.44
N THR A 210 -13.35 -24.01 -27.22
CA THR A 210 -14.77 -24.38 -27.27
C THR A 210 -15.11 -24.91 -28.66
N GLY A 211 -14.65 -24.25 -29.72
CA GLY A 211 -14.83 -24.72 -31.08
C GLY A 211 -14.17 -26.08 -31.35
N VAL A 212 -12.90 -26.23 -30.96
CA VAL A 212 -12.15 -27.51 -31.16
C VAL A 212 -12.79 -28.67 -30.39
N LEU A 213 -13.14 -28.48 -29.12
CA LEU A 213 -13.74 -29.52 -28.29
C LEU A 213 -15.15 -29.88 -28.75
N GLY A 214 -15.97 -28.90 -29.11
CA GLY A 214 -17.30 -29.13 -29.60
C GLY A 214 -17.30 -29.79 -30.97
N MET A 215 -16.39 -29.40 -31.88
CA MET A 215 -16.23 -30.09 -33.16
C MET A 215 -15.78 -31.56 -32.96
N ALA A 216 -14.88 -31.80 -32.01
CA ALA A 216 -14.48 -33.17 -31.67
C ALA A 216 -15.66 -33.98 -31.09
N GLU A 217 -16.54 -33.38 -30.29
CA GLU A 217 -17.75 -34.02 -29.77
C GLU A 217 -18.75 -34.34 -30.90
N LEU A 218 -18.97 -33.42 -31.82
CA LEU A 218 -19.80 -33.66 -33.00
C LEU A 218 -19.27 -34.80 -33.87
N LEU A 219 -17.96 -34.86 -34.07
CA LEU A 219 -17.32 -35.97 -34.80
C LEU A 219 -17.51 -37.29 -34.11
N GLN A 220 -17.48 -37.36 -32.77
CA GLN A 220 -17.76 -38.61 -32.03
C GLN A 220 -19.18 -39.13 -32.27
N GLY A 221 -20.16 -38.24 -32.49
CA GLY A 221 -21.53 -38.58 -32.83
C GLY A 221 -21.68 -39.06 -34.27
N SER A 222 -20.65 -38.98 -35.12
CA SER A 222 -20.69 -39.43 -36.52
C SER A 222 -20.17 -40.89 -36.68
N ALA A 223 -20.32 -41.44 -37.87
CA ALA A 223 -19.82 -42.79 -38.19
C ALA A 223 -18.29 -42.76 -38.35
N LEU A 224 -17.56 -42.97 -37.27
CA LEU A 224 -16.10 -43.03 -37.22
C LEU A 224 -15.60 -44.50 -37.19
N ASP A 225 -14.50 -44.76 -37.88
CA ASP A 225 -13.73 -45.98 -37.65
C ASP A 225 -12.96 -45.94 -36.32
N ALA A 226 -12.43 -47.11 -35.89
CA ALA A 226 -11.74 -47.21 -34.60
C ALA A 226 -10.49 -46.30 -34.50
N ARG A 227 -9.77 -46.05 -35.59
CA ARG A 227 -8.59 -45.18 -35.65
C ARG A 227 -9.01 -43.72 -35.54
N GLN A 228 -10.00 -43.32 -36.31
CA GLN A 228 -10.56 -41.95 -36.26
C GLN A 228 -11.12 -41.61 -34.88
N ARG A 229 -11.85 -42.57 -34.26
CA ARG A 229 -12.35 -42.40 -32.89
C ARG A 229 -11.23 -42.16 -31.89
N GLY A 230 -10.15 -42.98 -31.96
CA GLY A 230 -8.97 -42.76 -31.11
C GLY A 230 -8.27 -41.41 -31.33
N GLN A 231 -8.26 -40.90 -32.58
CA GLN A 231 -7.71 -39.57 -32.90
C GLN A 231 -8.58 -38.45 -32.31
N VAL A 232 -9.88 -38.55 -32.44
CA VAL A 232 -10.82 -37.55 -31.86
C VAL A 232 -10.75 -37.53 -30.34
N GLU A 233 -10.68 -38.69 -29.69
CA GLU A 233 -10.46 -38.77 -28.24
C GLU A 233 -9.12 -38.17 -27.82
N ALA A 234 -8.05 -38.32 -28.62
CA ALA A 234 -6.77 -37.68 -28.34
C ALA A 234 -6.85 -36.16 -28.44
N ILE A 235 -7.57 -35.63 -29.43
CA ILE A 235 -7.81 -34.17 -29.57
C ILE A 235 -8.58 -33.64 -28.35
N GLN A 236 -9.64 -34.35 -27.94
CA GLN A 236 -10.42 -33.94 -26.74
C GLN A 236 -9.57 -33.94 -25.47
N ARG A 237 -8.78 -35.02 -25.24
CA ARG A 237 -7.88 -35.06 -24.08
C ARG A 237 -6.87 -33.94 -24.09
N ALA A 238 -6.25 -33.65 -25.24
CA ALA A 238 -5.29 -32.55 -25.38
C ALA A 238 -5.94 -31.18 -25.14
N GLY A 239 -7.14 -30.96 -25.70
CA GLY A 239 -7.89 -29.71 -25.52
C GLY A 239 -8.33 -29.46 -24.07
N GLN A 240 -8.85 -30.50 -23.41
CA GLN A 240 -9.21 -30.43 -21.99
C GLN A 240 -8.00 -30.19 -21.10
N HIS A 241 -6.84 -30.80 -21.45
CA HIS A 241 -5.58 -30.58 -20.74
C HIS A 241 -5.12 -29.11 -20.85
N LEU A 242 -5.15 -28.55 -22.07
CA LEU A 242 -4.79 -27.13 -22.30
C LEU A 242 -5.68 -26.17 -21.51
N LEU A 243 -7.00 -26.41 -21.52
CA LEU A 243 -7.95 -25.58 -20.74
C LEU A 243 -7.66 -25.64 -19.24
N ARG A 244 -7.32 -26.81 -18.70
CA ARG A 244 -6.91 -26.93 -17.30
C ARG A 244 -5.65 -26.12 -17.02
N LEU A 245 -4.61 -26.20 -17.86
CA LEU A 245 -3.38 -25.40 -17.71
C LEU A 245 -3.65 -23.90 -17.68
N VAL A 246 -4.50 -23.44 -18.60
CA VAL A 246 -4.86 -22.02 -18.67
C VAL A 246 -5.64 -21.57 -17.44
N ASN A 247 -6.62 -22.36 -17.00
CA ASN A 247 -7.40 -22.03 -15.80
C ASN A 247 -6.52 -22.07 -14.54
N ASP A 248 -5.62 -23.03 -14.42
CA ASP A 248 -4.64 -23.12 -13.32
C ASP A 248 -3.73 -21.88 -13.27
N ALA A 249 -3.23 -21.42 -14.44
CA ALA A 249 -2.41 -20.22 -14.53
C ALA A 249 -3.19 -18.94 -14.16
N LEU A 250 -4.46 -18.86 -14.56
CA LEU A 250 -5.37 -17.77 -14.21
C LEU A 250 -5.68 -17.73 -12.71
N ASP A 251 -6.00 -18.89 -12.11
CA ASP A 251 -6.24 -18.99 -10.68
C ASP A 251 -5.00 -18.55 -9.89
N LEU A 252 -3.81 -19.03 -10.30
CA LEU A 252 -2.56 -18.63 -9.67
C LEU A 252 -2.32 -17.12 -9.75
N ALA A 253 -2.56 -16.51 -10.92
CA ALA A 253 -2.39 -15.07 -11.09
C ALA A 253 -3.35 -14.25 -10.22
N ARG A 254 -4.61 -14.71 -10.05
CA ARG A 254 -5.60 -14.08 -9.15
C ARG A 254 -5.18 -14.19 -7.69
N ILE A 255 -4.66 -15.36 -7.30
CA ILE A 255 -4.13 -15.59 -5.94
C ILE A 255 -2.93 -14.67 -5.67
N GLU A 256 -1.94 -14.59 -6.58
CA GLU A 256 -0.76 -13.73 -6.45
C GLU A 256 -1.13 -12.24 -6.34
N ALA A 257 -2.18 -11.82 -7.04
CA ALA A 257 -2.68 -10.45 -6.97
C ALA A 257 -3.55 -10.17 -5.73
N GLY A 258 -3.81 -11.17 -4.87
CA GLY A 258 -4.74 -11.05 -3.73
C GLY A 258 -6.19 -10.80 -4.16
N ARG A 259 -6.54 -11.19 -5.40
CA ARG A 259 -7.86 -10.94 -6.02
C ARG A 259 -8.70 -12.21 -6.18
N LEU A 260 -8.35 -13.26 -5.45
CA LEU A 260 -9.19 -14.46 -5.42
C LEU A 260 -10.42 -14.14 -4.57
N GLU A 261 -11.55 -13.93 -5.23
CA GLU A 261 -12.85 -13.81 -4.57
C GLU A 261 -13.47 -15.19 -4.40
N LEU A 262 -13.89 -15.51 -3.16
CA LEU A 262 -14.60 -16.75 -2.85
C LEU A 262 -16.11 -16.49 -2.94
N VAL A 263 -16.83 -17.38 -3.61
CA VAL A 263 -18.29 -17.37 -3.66
C VAL A 263 -18.83 -18.21 -2.50
N VAL A 264 -18.98 -17.57 -1.35
CA VAL A 264 -19.50 -18.25 -0.16
C VAL A 264 -21.01 -18.38 -0.25
N ALA A 265 -21.52 -19.61 -0.38
CA ALA A 265 -22.94 -19.91 -0.43
C ALA A 265 -23.26 -21.21 0.31
N PRO A 266 -24.50 -21.42 0.79
CA PRO A 266 -24.95 -22.72 1.29
C PRO A 266 -24.90 -23.77 0.20
N PHE A 267 -24.32 -24.95 0.47
CA PHE A 267 -24.34 -26.09 -0.45
C PHE A 267 -24.50 -27.42 0.32
N ARG A 268 -25.09 -28.42 -0.34
CA ARG A 268 -25.22 -29.75 0.20
C ARG A 268 -23.91 -30.52 0.01
N LEU A 269 -23.36 -31.02 1.12
CA LEU A 269 -22.05 -31.69 1.08
C LEU A 269 -22.08 -33.02 0.33
N ARG A 270 -23.07 -33.86 0.62
CA ARG A 270 -23.14 -35.21 0.05
C ARG A 270 -23.22 -35.24 -1.48
N PRO A 271 -24.11 -34.46 -2.11
CA PRO A 271 -24.16 -34.38 -3.58
C PRO A 271 -22.85 -33.94 -4.23
N LEU A 272 -22.12 -32.99 -3.62
CA LEU A 272 -20.81 -32.56 -4.12
C LEU A 272 -19.78 -33.68 -4.04
N LEU A 273 -19.76 -34.45 -2.95
CA LEU A 273 -18.83 -35.56 -2.79
C LEU A 273 -19.14 -36.72 -3.76
N ASP A 274 -20.42 -37.02 -3.96
CA ASP A 274 -20.88 -38.04 -4.90
C ASP A 274 -20.50 -37.63 -6.35
N GLU A 275 -20.70 -36.36 -6.73
CA GLU A 275 -20.27 -35.82 -8.03
C GLU A 275 -18.75 -36.00 -8.26
N VAL A 276 -17.93 -35.66 -7.26
CA VAL A 276 -16.48 -35.83 -7.35
C VAL A 276 -16.11 -37.32 -7.44
N ALA A 277 -16.80 -38.18 -6.69
CA ALA A 277 -16.58 -39.61 -6.72
C ALA A 277 -16.94 -40.23 -8.09
N ASP A 278 -18.05 -39.78 -8.70
CA ASP A 278 -18.48 -40.23 -10.01
C ASP A 278 -17.50 -39.83 -11.12
N LEU A 279 -16.79 -38.71 -10.97
CA LEU A 279 -15.72 -38.29 -11.89
C LEU A 279 -14.42 -39.11 -11.69
N LEU A 280 -14.07 -39.44 -10.45
CA LEU A 280 -12.82 -40.14 -10.14
C LEU A 280 -12.89 -41.64 -10.29
N ARG A 281 -14.03 -42.27 -10.03
CA ARG A 281 -14.23 -43.71 -10.08
C ARG A 281 -13.90 -44.31 -11.45
N PRO A 282 -14.41 -43.82 -12.59
CA PRO A 282 -14.06 -44.34 -13.90
C PRO A 282 -12.56 -44.23 -14.21
N LEU A 283 -11.91 -43.16 -13.74
CA LEU A 283 -10.46 -42.97 -13.94
C LEU A 283 -9.65 -43.98 -13.14
N ALA A 284 -10.07 -44.31 -11.94
CA ALA A 284 -9.45 -45.33 -11.11
C ALA A 284 -9.67 -46.74 -11.71
N GLU A 285 -10.90 -47.06 -12.10
CA GLU A 285 -11.27 -48.35 -12.72
C GLU A 285 -10.52 -48.60 -14.04
N ALA A 286 -10.38 -47.57 -14.88
CA ALA A 286 -9.60 -47.66 -16.13
C ALA A 286 -8.12 -47.97 -15.87
N LYS A 287 -7.60 -47.70 -14.68
CA LYS A 287 -6.24 -48.03 -14.22
C LYS A 287 -6.18 -49.29 -13.36
N GLY A 288 -7.32 -49.98 -13.15
CA GLY A 288 -7.41 -51.17 -12.31
C GLY A 288 -7.31 -50.91 -10.80
N LEU A 289 -7.54 -49.66 -10.36
CA LEU A 289 -7.51 -49.24 -8.96
C LEU A 289 -8.91 -49.32 -8.33
N ARG A 290 -8.99 -49.65 -7.04
CA ARG A 290 -10.23 -49.52 -6.27
C ARG A 290 -10.40 -48.10 -5.79
N PHE A 291 -11.57 -47.52 -6.04
CA PHE A 291 -11.93 -46.19 -5.51
C PHE A 291 -12.97 -46.31 -4.39
N ARG A 292 -12.71 -45.67 -3.23
CA ARG A 292 -13.62 -45.67 -2.08
C ARG A 292 -13.91 -44.24 -1.60
N LEU A 293 -15.19 -43.93 -1.42
CA LEU A 293 -15.65 -42.72 -0.71
C LEU A 293 -16.14 -43.13 0.68
N ALA A 294 -15.57 -42.59 1.73
CA ALA A 294 -15.95 -42.86 3.12
C ALA A 294 -16.30 -41.52 3.83
N CYS A 295 -17.55 -41.39 4.24
CA CYS A 295 -18.06 -40.21 4.93
C CYS A 295 -18.41 -40.59 6.38
N ALA A 296 -17.97 -39.78 7.35
CA ALA A 296 -18.35 -39.96 8.73
C ALA A 296 -19.87 -39.74 8.92
N PRO A 297 -20.57 -40.53 9.75
CA PRO A 297 -22.01 -40.38 9.98
C PRO A 297 -22.40 -39.03 10.60
N SER A 298 -21.48 -38.38 11.27
CA SER A 298 -21.67 -37.10 11.97
C SER A 298 -21.50 -35.86 11.09
N LEU A 299 -21.34 -36.02 9.77
CA LEU A 299 -21.19 -34.90 8.87
C LEU A 299 -22.49 -34.10 8.75
N PRO A 300 -22.41 -32.76 8.72
CA PRO A 300 -23.57 -31.90 8.46
C PRO A 300 -24.11 -32.10 7.03
N GLU A 301 -25.41 -31.94 6.86
CA GLU A 301 -26.07 -32.08 5.54
C GLU A 301 -25.61 -30.98 4.58
N ALA A 302 -25.49 -29.74 5.10
CA ALA A 302 -25.06 -28.61 4.31
C ALA A 302 -24.05 -27.73 5.05
N LEU A 303 -23.19 -27.10 4.26
CA LEU A 303 -22.12 -26.21 4.71
C LEU A 303 -22.20 -24.88 3.96
N SER A 304 -21.68 -23.81 4.58
CA SER A 304 -21.47 -22.53 3.93
C SER A 304 -20.03 -22.40 3.47
N GLY A 305 -19.82 -22.16 2.17
CA GLY A 305 -18.49 -22.05 1.58
C GLY A 305 -18.52 -22.02 0.06
N ASP A 306 -17.35 -22.06 -0.56
CA ASP A 306 -17.22 -22.12 -2.02
C ASP A 306 -17.17 -23.59 -2.49
N ALA A 307 -18.32 -24.10 -2.92
CA ALA A 307 -18.49 -25.47 -3.43
C ALA A 307 -17.60 -25.74 -4.66
N THR A 308 -17.40 -24.73 -5.52
CA THR A 308 -16.59 -24.87 -6.74
C THR A 308 -15.12 -25.06 -6.41
N ARG A 309 -14.60 -24.28 -5.47
CA ARG A 309 -13.19 -24.41 -5.02
C ARG A 309 -12.96 -25.69 -4.23
N LEU A 310 -13.94 -26.09 -3.42
CA LEU A 310 -13.88 -27.39 -2.73
C LEU A 310 -13.82 -28.55 -3.72
N ARG A 311 -14.68 -28.56 -4.75
CA ARG A 311 -14.66 -29.54 -5.84
C ARG A 311 -13.30 -29.55 -6.55
N GLN A 312 -12.73 -28.39 -6.85
CA GLN A 312 -11.42 -28.25 -7.50
C GLN A 312 -10.30 -28.88 -6.66
N ILE A 313 -10.27 -28.62 -5.35
CA ILE A 313 -9.30 -29.23 -4.42
C ILE A 313 -9.44 -30.75 -4.43
N LEU A 314 -10.64 -31.27 -4.23
CA LEU A 314 -10.90 -32.72 -4.15
C LEU A 314 -10.57 -33.43 -5.44
N PHE A 315 -10.96 -32.87 -6.58
CA PHE A 315 -10.66 -33.44 -7.88
C PHE A 315 -9.14 -33.44 -8.14
N ASN A 316 -8.43 -32.38 -7.86
CA ASN A 316 -6.98 -32.32 -8.06
C ASN A 316 -6.23 -33.30 -7.17
N LEU A 317 -6.61 -33.44 -5.92
CA LEU A 317 -5.99 -34.43 -5.01
C LEU A 317 -6.31 -35.86 -5.41
N GLY A 318 -7.59 -36.14 -5.72
CA GLY A 318 -8.02 -37.49 -6.15
C GLY A 318 -7.40 -37.90 -7.48
N HIS A 319 -7.36 -36.98 -8.46
CA HIS A 319 -6.72 -37.25 -9.75
C HIS A 319 -5.20 -37.50 -9.60
N ASN A 320 -4.51 -36.74 -8.73
CA ASN A 320 -3.10 -36.99 -8.44
C ASN A 320 -2.89 -38.33 -7.76
N ALA A 321 -3.73 -38.73 -6.80
CA ALA A 321 -3.68 -40.03 -6.15
C ALA A 321 -3.82 -41.18 -7.17
N ILE A 322 -4.80 -41.09 -8.10
CA ILE A 322 -5.00 -42.06 -9.17
C ILE A 322 -3.80 -42.06 -10.15
N LYS A 323 -3.27 -40.87 -10.48
CA LYS A 323 -2.15 -40.74 -11.43
C LYS A 323 -0.90 -41.42 -10.93
N PHE A 324 -0.53 -41.31 -9.66
CA PHE A 324 0.71 -41.79 -9.08
C PHE A 324 0.59 -43.16 -8.42
N CYS A 325 -0.61 -43.69 -8.26
CA CYS A 325 -0.86 -45.06 -7.79
C CYS A 325 -0.91 -46.02 -8.98
N ASP A 326 -0.08 -47.03 -9.01
CA ASP A 326 -0.06 -48.02 -10.10
C ASP A 326 -0.91 -49.27 -9.79
N ALA A 327 -1.11 -49.61 -8.52
CA ALA A 327 -1.95 -50.70 -8.07
C ALA A 327 -2.47 -50.49 -6.67
N GLY A 328 -3.63 -51.05 -6.34
CA GLY A 328 -4.22 -51.00 -5.00
C GLY A 328 -5.46 -50.15 -4.91
N GLU A 329 -5.48 -49.17 -3.98
CA GLU A 329 -6.69 -48.40 -3.63
C GLU A 329 -6.41 -46.91 -3.50
N VAL A 330 -7.38 -46.12 -3.95
CA VAL A 330 -7.48 -44.66 -3.65
C VAL A 330 -8.73 -44.40 -2.84
N SER A 331 -8.61 -43.75 -1.70
CA SER A 331 -9.76 -43.45 -0.86
C SER A 331 -9.87 -41.96 -0.56
N LEU A 332 -11.10 -41.44 -0.65
CA LEU A 332 -11.50 -40.10 -0.18
C LEU A 332 -12.27 -40.27 1.13
N GLN A 333 -11.73 -39.75 2.22
CA GLN A 333 -12.33 -39.79 3.54
C GLN A 333 -12.72 -38.37 3.98
N VAL A 334 -13.93 -38.24 4.52
CA VAL A 334 -14.47 -36.97 4.97
C VAL A 334 -14.96 -37.09 6.41
N ALA A 335 -14.47 -36.22 7.28
CA ALA A 335 -14.80 -36.20 8.70
C ALA A 335 -15.03 -34.74 9.19
N PRO A 336 -15.78 -34.55 10.28
CA PRO A 336 -15.88 -33.25 10.90
C PRO A 336 -14.51 -32.80 11.44
N GLY A 337 -14.21 -31.50 11.35
CA GLY A 337 -13.01 -30.85 11.90
C GLY A 337 -13.28 -30.17 13.23
N GLU A 338 -12.28 -30.03 14.08
CA GLU A 338 -12.36 -29.28 15.34
C GLU A 338 -11.78 -27.87 15.18
N PRO A 339 -12.37 -26.82 15.81
CA PRO A 339 -13.60 -26.82 16.63
C PRO A 339 -14.90 -26.85 15.82
N GLU A 340 -14.91 -26.37 14.59
CA GLU A 340 -16.00 -26.43 13.61
C GLU A 340 -15.38 -26.40 12.22
N GLY A 341 -15.76 -27.35 11.35
CA GLY A 341 -15.24 -27.43 10.00
C GLY A 341 -15.27 -28.81 9.39
N LEU A 342 -14.50 -28.98 8.31
CA LEU A 342 -14.41 -30.20 7.53
C LEU A 342 -12.96 -30.61 7.37
N VAL A 343 -12.69 -31.89 7.60
CA VAL A 343 -11.41 -32.54 7.30
C VAL A 343 -11.61 -33.54 6.15
N LEU A 344 -10.90 -33.30 5.07
CA LEU A 344 -10.90 -34.09 3.85
C LEU A 344 -9.55 -34.78 3.73
N SER A 345 -9.52 -36.09 3.56
CA SER A 345 -8.29 -36.85 3.39
C SER A 345 -8.36 -37.69 2.13
N VAL A 346 -7.39 -37.50 1.25
CA VAL A 346 -7.18 -38.37 0.09
C VAL A 346 -5.99 -39.26 0.36
N HIS A 347 -6.19 -40.59 0.30
CA HIS A 347 -5.15 -41.56 0.55
C HIS A 347 -4.99 -42.44 -0.68
N ASP A 348 -3.75 -42.68 -1.07
CA ASP A 348 -3.35 -43.61 -2.12
C ASP A 348 -2.38 -44.67 -1.59
N SER A 349 -2.34 -45.85 -2.23
CA SER A 349 -1.41 -46.92 -1.97
C SER A 349 -0.20 -46.93 -2.94
N GLY A 350 0.17 -45.74 -3.43
CA GLY A 350 1.26 -45.55 -4.39
C GLY A 350 2.67 -45.69 -3.80
N PRO A 351 3.71 -45.25 -4.52
CA PRO A 351 5.11 -45.41 -4.11
C PRO A 351 5.50 -44.60 -2.88
N GLY A 352 4.64 -43.66 -2.46
CA GLY A 352 4.95 -42.72 -1.37
C GLY A 352 5.99 -41.68 -1.75
N LEU A 353 6.33 -40.82 -0.78
CA LEU A 353 7.20 -39.66 -0.94
C LEU A 353 8.27 -39.65 0.14
N ASP A 354 9.50 -39.33 -0.21
CA ASP A 354 10.56 -39.08 0.74
C ASP A 354 10.45 -37.67 1.35
N ALA A 355 11.24 -37.35 2.38
CA ALA A 355 11.18 -36.07 3.11
C ALA A 355 11.53 -34.88 2.21
N GLU A 356 12.44 -35.02 1.27
CA GLU A 356 12.83 -33.95 0.34
C GLU A 356 11.70 -33.67 -0.66
N GLN A 357 11.09 -34.70 -1.20
CA GLN A 357 9.92 -34.60 -2.08
C GLN A 357 8.74 -33.92 -1.35
N GLN A 358 8.45 -34.32 -0.10
CA GLN A 358 7.39 -33.69 0.70
C GLN A 358 7.64 -32.21 0.94
N ALA A 359 8.87 -31.79 1.23
CA ALA A 359 9.23 -30.39 1.44
C ALA A 359 9.06 -29.50 0.19
N ARG A 360 9.12 -30.11 -1.00
CA ARG A 360 9.04 -29.43 -2.30
C ARG A 360 7.67 -29.58 -2.97
N LEU A 361 6.84 -30.48 -2.51
CA LEU A 361 5.59 -30.92 -3.15
C LEU A 361 4.60 -29.80 -3.49
N PHE A 362 4.52 -28.78 -2.65
CA PHE A 362 3.64 -27.62 -2.84
C PHE A 362 4.31 -26.43 -3.54
N ARG A 363 5.55 -26.60 -4.03
CA ARG A 363 6.22 -25.57 -4.82
C ARG A 363 5.67 -25.56 -6.25
N ARG A 364 5.64 -24.39 -6.85
CA ARG A 364 5.11 -24.16 -8.19
C ARG A 364 6.04 -24.77 -9.23
N PHE A 365 5.47 -25.38 -10.28
CA PHE A 365 6.19 -25.99 -11.40
C PHE A 365 7.13 -27.16 -11.01
N GLU A 366 7.04 -27.67 -9.79
CA GLU A 366 7.79 -28.84 -9.42
C GLU A 366 7.06 -30.11 -9.90
N GLN A 367 7.79 -30.93 -10.66
CA GLN A 367 7.37 -32.23 -11.10
C GLN A 367 8.28 -33.28 -10.43
N GLY A 368 7.71 -34.30 -9.82
CA GLY A 368 8.51 -35.35 -9.20
C GLY A 368 9.46 -36.00 -10.20
N ALA A 369 10.66 -36.34 -9.77
CA ALA A 369 11.74 -36.94 -10.57
C ALA A 369 11.39 -38.27 -11.25
N SER A 370 10.20 -38.82 -11.05
CA SER A 370 9.70 -40.05 -11.64
C SER A 370 9.33 -39.97 -13.13
N GLY A 371 9.52 -38.79 -13.78
CA GLY A 371 9.14 -38.53 -15.18
C GLY A 371 10.15 -38.99 -16.23
N GLN A 372 11.31 -39.57 -15.87
CA GLN A 372 12.37 -39.95 -16.85
C GLN A 372 12.40 -41.42 -17.31
N GLY A 373 11.43 -42.25 -16.89
CA GLY A 373 11.51 -43.65 -17.27
C GLY A 373 10.18 -44.39 -17.29
N GLY A 374 9.35 -44.18 -18.29
CA GLY A 374 8.24 -45.10 -18.54
C GLY A 374 6.99 -44.45 -19.13
N SER A 375 6.78 -44.70 -20.42
CA SER A 375 5.56 -44.66 -21.24
C SER A 375 4.62 -43.48 -21.09
N SER A 376 4.68 -42.62 -22.13
CA SER A 376 3.59 -41.85 -22.71
C SER A 376 2.81 -40.84 -21.85
N GLY A 377 3.22 -39.57 -21.84
CA GLY A 377 2.26 -38.51 -22.19
C GLY A 377 1.45 -37.86 -21.09
N SER A 378 1.73 -38.00 -19.80
CA SER A 378 0.90 -37.37 -18.78
C SER A 378 1.71 -36.46 -17.82
N GLY A 379 2.46 -35.52 -18.39
CA GLY A 379 3.11 -34.45 -17.63
C GLY A 379 2.04 -33.56 -16.99
N GLY A 380 1.93 -33.54 -15.67
CA GLY A 380 1.08 -32.56 -14.98
C GLY A 380 1.73 -31.18 -15.01
N SER A 381 0.94 -30.10 -14.89
CA SER A 381 1.44 -28.70 -14.88
C SER A 381 2.44 -28.38 -13.75
N GLY A 382 2.47 -29.22 -12.71
CA GLY A 382 3.18 -28.89 -11.45
C GLY A 382 2.51 -27.74 -10.67
N LEU A 383 1.32 -27.32 -11.07
CA LEU A 383 0.56 -26.22 -10.43
C LEU A 383 -0.55 -26.71 -9.51
N GLY A 384 -1.13 -27.90 -9.78
CA GLY A 384 -2.34 -28.38 -9.11
C GLY A 384 -2.23 -28.41 -7.58
N LEU A 385 -1.13 -28.96 -7.02
CA LEU A 385 -0.95 -29.01 -5.56
C LEU A 385 -0.65 -27.64 -4.95
N ALA A 386 0.08 -26.78 -5.66
CA ALA A 386 0.30 -25.40 -5.22
C ALA A 386 -1.02 -24.64 -5.17
N ILE A 387 -1.88 -24.80 -6.17
CA ILE A 387 -3.23 -24.22 -6.20
C ILE A 387 -4.10 -24.78 -5.06
N CYS A 388 -4.07 -26.08 -4.80
CA CYS A 388 -4.80 -26.66 -3.66
C CYS A 388 -4.39 -26.00 -2.33
N ARG A 389 -3.10 -25.77 -2.11
CA ARG A 389 -2.61 -25.10 -0.90
C ARG A 389 -3.13 -23.66 -0.80
N GLU A 390 -2.99 -22.90 -1.87
CA GLU A 390 -3.42 -21.49 -1.89
C GLU A 390 -4.93 -21.37 -1.72
N LEU A 391 -5.73 -22.25 -2.36
CA LEU A 391 -7.18 -22.30 -2.19
C LEU A 391 -7.58 -22.67 -0.76
N ALA A 392 -6.93 -23.67 -0.15
CA ALA A 392 -7.19 -24.06 1.23
C ALA A 392 -6.90 -22.88 2.19
N VAL A 393 -5.78 -22.17 1.98
CA VAL A 393 -5.43 -20.97 2.77
C VAL A 393 -6.43 -19.84 2.54
N ALA A 394 -6.83 -19.58 1.30
CA ALA A 394 -7.82 -18.55 0.98
C ALA A 394 -9.19 -18.85 1.62
N MET A 395 -9.56 -20.14 1.73
CA MET A 395 -10.76 -20.61 2.44
C MET A 395 -10.60 -20.62 3.97
N GLY A 396 -9.50 -20.09 4.52
CA GLY A 396 -9.25 -20.00 5.96
C GLY A 396 -8.71 -21.28 6.60
N GLY A 397 -8.35 -22.27 5.80
CA GLY A 397 -7.85 -23.57 6.27
C GLY A 397 -6.41 -23.86 5.86
N GLY A 398 -6.09 -25.13 5.65
CA GLY A 398 -4.76 -25.56 5.25
C GLY A 398 -4.72 -26.96 4.66
N ILE A 399 -3.57 -27.31 4.07
CA ILE A 399 -3.30 -28.64 3.52
C ILE A 399 -2.01 -29.20 4.10
N SER A 400 -2.00 -30.48 4.40
CA SER A 400 -0.83 -31.22 4.87
C SER A 400 -0.69 -32.55 4.12
N VAL A 401 0.50 -33.12 4.17
CA VAL A 401 0.80 -34.43 3.60
C VAL A 401 1.52 -35.30 4.61
N GLN A 402 1.16 -36.59 4.64
CA GLN A 402 1.83 -37.64 5.39
C GLN A 402 2.15 -38.75 4.41
N SER A 403 3.41 -39.11 4.27
CA SER A 403 3.83 -40.15 3.34
C SER A 403 5.14 -40.79 3.81
N SER A 404 5.35 -42.02 3.41
CA SER A 404 6.62 -42.71 3.56
C SER A 404 6.86 -43.56 2.29
N PRO A 405 8.11 -43.68 1.84
CA PRO A 405 8.41 -44.49 0.67
C PRO A 405 7.83 -45.91 0.79
N GLY A 406 7.11 -46.35 -0.24
CA GLY A 406 6.46 -47.67 -0.30
C GLY A 406 5.14 -47.81 0.48
N GLN A 407 4.67 -46.76 1.16
CA GLN A 407 3.43 -46.79 1.95
C GLN A 407 2.33 -45.87 1.42
N GLY A 408 2.49 -45.31 0.23
CA GLY A 408 1.55 -44.36 -0.35
C GLY A 408 1.63 -42.96 0.27
N ALA A 409 0.65 -42.15 -0.06
CA ALA A 409 0.55 -40.78 0.49
C ALA A 409 -0.86 -40.50 0.99
N ARG A 410 -0.93 -39.68 2.05
CA ARG A 410 -2.17 -39.13 2.62
C ARG A 410 -2.11 -37.63 2.59
N PHE A 411 -2.95 -37.02 1.77
CA PHE A 411 -3.17 -35.60 1.72
C PHE A 411 -4.37 -35.25 2.60
N GLN A 412 -4.22 -34.28 3.50
CA GLN A 412 -5.27 -33.85 4.38
C GLN A 412 -5.50 -32.35 4.23
N VAL A 413 -6.75 -31.98 3.99
CA VAL A 413 -7.20 -30.59 3.88
C VAL A 413 -8.17 -30.33 5.03
N SER A 414 -7.92 -29.28 5.81
CA SER A 414 -8.78 -28.83 6.90
C SER A 414 -9.37 -27.46 6.53
N LEU A 415 -10.70 -27.35 6.52
CA LEU A 415 -11.41 -26.12 6.13
C LEU A 415 -12.43 -25.73 7.22
N PRO A 416 -12.46 -24.48 7.66
CA PRO A 416 -13.46 -23.97 8.62
C PRO A 416 -14.77 -23.64 7.89
N LEU A 417 -15.51 -24.67 7.52
CA LEU A 417 -16.80 -24.53 6.82
C LEU A 417 -17.94 -24.72 7.82
N PRO A 418 -18.68 -23.66 8.21
CA PRO A 418 -19.75 -23.75 9.18
C PRO A 418 -20.94 -24.54 8.64
N ALA A 419 -21.56 -25.33 9.50
CA ALA A 419 -22.79 -26.03 9.18
C ALA A 419 -23.96 -25.02 9.07
N VAL A 420 -24.79 -25.20 8.06
CA VAL A 420 -25.96 -24.36 7.78
C VAL A 420 -27.18 -25.24 7.46
N PRO A 421 -28.41 -24.69 7.57
CA PRO A 421 -29.59 -25.41 7.08
C PRO A 421 -29.44 -25.76 5.60
N ALA A 422 -29.84 -26.99 5.24
CA ALA A 422 -29.73 -27.44 3.86
C ALA A 422 -30.62 -26.58 2.95
N PRO A 423 -30.07 -26.06 1.83
CA PRO A 423 -30.86 -25.42 0.81
C PRO A 423 -31.88 -26.42 0.23
N GLU A 424 -33.00 -25.91 -0.21
CA GLU A 424 -33.99 -26.78 -0.87
C GLU A 424 -33.35 -27.59 -2.01
N PRO A 425 -33.72 -28.87 -2.16
CA PRO A 425 -33.14 -29.68 -3.21
C PRO A 425 -33.38 -29.01 -4.56
N ASP A 426 -32.31 -28.68 -5.28
CA ASP A 426 -32.43 -28.45 -6.72
C ASP A 426 -33.00 -29.74 -7.33
N VAL A 427 -34.24 -29.71 -7.68
CA VAL A 427 -34.94 -30.84 -8.33
C VAL A 427 -34.23 -31.02 -9.67
N ARG A 428 -33.29 -31.96 -9.75
CA ARG A 428 -32.71 -32.37 -11.05
C ARG A 428 -33.87 -32.93 -11.87
N PRO A 429 -34.27 -32.30 -12.99
CA PRO A 429 -35.30 -32.87 -13.84
C PRO A 429 -34.74 -34.21 -14.35
N GLY A 430 -35.48 -35.28 -14.07
CA GLY A 430 -35.26 -36.55 -14.75
C GLY A 430 -35.28 -36.35 -16.26
N THR A 431 -34.42 -37.02 -16.97
CA THR A 431 -34.37 -37.10 -18.45
C THR A 431 -35.70 -37.60 -19.02
N ARG A 432 -36.72 -36.71 -19.01
CA ARG A 432 -37.90 -36.94 -19.86
C ARG A 432 -37.54 -36.39 -21.23
N GLY A 433 -37.77 -37.20 -22.28
CA GLY A 433 -37.47 -36.85 -23.65
C GLY A 433 -37.86 -35.42 -23.99
N THR A 434 -36.87 -34.66 -24.42
CA THR A 434 -37.04 -33.23 -24.73
C THR A 434 -37.95 -33.06 -25.95
N ALA A 435 -39.06 -32.35 -25.79
CA ALA A 435 -39.86 -31.95 -26.93
C ALA A 435 -39.02 -31.12 -27.91
N VAL A 436 -39.20 -31.32 -29.22
CA VAL A 436 -38.57 -30.50 -30.27
C VAL A 436 -38.92 -29.03 -30.04
N ARG A 437 -37.92 -28.17 -29.93
CA ARG A 437 -38.09 -26.73 -29.64
C ARG A 437 -37.46 -25.85 -30.70
N ARG A 438 -37.99 -24.63 -30.82
CA ARG A 438 -37.37 -23.58 -31.62
C ARG A 438 -36.49 -22.71 -30.71
N LEU A 439 -35.20 -22.78 -30.92
CA LEU A 439 -34.17 -22.07 -30.11
C LEU A 439 -33.57 -20.93 -30.91
N LEU A 440 -33.42 -19.76 -30.27
CA LEU A 440 -32.62 -18.65 -30.80
C LEU A 440 -31.23 -18.68 -30.18
N LEU A 441 -30.22 -18.80 -31.00
CA LEU A 441 -28.82 -18.72 -30.56
C LEU A 441 -28.24 -17.35 -30.97
N VAL A 442 -27.72 -16.60 -30.03
CA VAL A 442 -27.05 -15.31 -30.25
C VAL A 442 -25.58 -15.46 -29.88
N GLU A 443 -24.72 -15.51 -30.88
CA GLU A 443 -23.30 -15.78 -30.75
C GLU A 443 -22.56 -15.09 -31.90
N ASP A 444 -21.54 -14.29 -31.63
CA ASP A 444 -20.78 -13.56 -32.66
C ASP A 444 -19.68 -14.38 -33.32
N ASN A 445 -19.16 -15.39 -32.61
CA ASN A 445 -18.16 -16.30 -33.15
C ASN A 445 -18.80 -17.40 -33.98
N ALA A 446 -18.59 -17.37 -35.30
CA ALA A 446 -19.23 -18.30 -36.23
C ALA A 446 -18.90 -19.78 -35.93
N VAL A 447 -17.67 -20.10 -35.49
CA VAL A 447 -17.26 -21.49 -35.18
C VAL A 447 -17.99 -21.98 -33.91
N VAL A 448 -18.08 -21.14 -32.87
CA VAL A 448 -18.79 -21.50 -31.63
C VAL A 448 -20.29 -21.62 -31.91
N ALA A 449 -20.86 -20.73 -32.72
CA ALA A 449 -22.23 -20.77 -33.13
C ALA A 449 -22.60 -22.07 -33.88
N GLU A 450 -21.76 -22.45 -34.85
CA GLU A 450 -21.94 -23.71 -35.60
C GLU A 450 -21.92 -24.92 -34.67
N VAL A 451 -20.95 -24.99 -33.76
CA VAL A 451 -20.83 -26.08 -32.79
C VAL A 451 -22.05 -26.14 -31.85
N VAL A 452 -22.41 -25.02 -31.22
CA VAL A 452 -23.55 -24.97 -30.28
C VAL A 452 -24.86 -25.30 -30.99
N ALA A 453 -25.06 -24.76 -32.19
CA ALA A 453 -26.25 -25.08 -32.99
C ALA A 453 -26.29 -26.58 -33.33
N ALA A 454 -25.24 -27.19 -33.81
CA ALA A 454 -25.19 -28.58 -34.14
C ALA A 454 -25.40 -29.53 -32.92
N LEU A 455 -24.85 -29.17 -31.73
CA LEU A 455 -25.08 -29.92 -30.50
C LEU A 455 -26.56 -29.86 -30.08
N LEU A 456 -27.20 -28.72 -30.23
CA LEU A 456 -28.65 -28.57 -29.96
C LEU A 456 -29.52 -29.27 -30.99
N GLU A 457 -29.14 -29.25 -32.27
CA GLU A 457 -29.83 -29.97 -33.36
C GLU A 457 -29.71 -31.48 -33.21
N GLN A 458 -28.58 -32.00 -32.76
CA GLN A 458 -28.41 -33.44 -32.43
C GLN A 458 -29.39 -33.88 -31.32
N GLN A 459 -29.81 -32.95 -30.43
CA GLN A 459 -30.81 -33.20 -29.40
C GLN A 459 -32.27 -33.10 -29.94
N GLY A 460 -32.42 -32.81 -31.23
CA GLY A 460 -33.72 -32.70 -31.90
C GLY A 460 -34.32 -31.33 -31.92
N HIS A 461 -33.62 -30.29 -31.47
CA HIS A 461 -34.09 -28.93 -31.48
C HIS A 461 -33.94 -28.27 -32.85
N ARG A 462 -34.68 -27.17 -33.11
CA ARG A 462 -34.53 -26.33 -34.31
C ARG A 462 -33.84 -25.02 -33.90
N VAL A 463 -32.65 -24.78 -34.41
CA VAL A 463 -31.85 -23.63 -33.99
C VAL A 463 -31.82 -22.55 -35.07
N ARG A 464 -32.10 -21.31 -34.68
CA ARG A 464 -31.84 -20.13 -35.49
C ARG A 464 -30.68 -19.35 -34.89
N HIS A 465 -29.62 -19.22 -35.62
CA HIS A 465 -28.46 -18.44 -35.23
C HIS A 465 -28.54 -17.00 -35.74
N VAL A 466 -28.17 -16.02 -34.89
CA VAL A 466 -27.94 -14.61 -35.22
C VAL A 466 -26.68 -14.11 -34.56
N PRO A 467 -25.88 -13.24 -35.25
CA PRO A 467 -24.50 -12.93 -34.80
C PRO A 467 -24.39 -11.82 -33.77
N HIS A 468 -25.45 -11.06 -33.45
CA HIS A 468 -25.37 -9.93 -32.52
C HIS A 468 -26.76 -9.54 -31.98
N GLY A 469 -26.76 -8.78 -30.86
CA GLY A 469 -28.00 -8.42 -30.13
C GLY A 469 -29.04 -7.67 -30.96
N LEU A 470 -28.67 -6.80 -31.90
CA LEU A 470 -29.62 -6.12 -32.77
C LEU A 470 -30.33 -7.10 -33.70
N ALA A 471 -29.65 -8.09 -34.26
CA ALA A 471 -30.24 -9.12 -35.08
C ALA A 471 -31.20 -9.99 -34.26
N ALA A 472 -30.87 -10.28 -33.00
CA ALA A 472 -31.74 -11.00 -32.09
C ALA A 472 -33.04 -10.24 -31.81
N LEU A 473 -32.99 -8.92 -31.58
CA LEU A 473 -34.18 -8.09 -31.39
C LEU A 473 -35.05 -8.04 -32.64
N ALA A 474 -34.48 -8.00 -33.83
CA ALA A 474 -35.21 -8.02 -35.09
C ALA A 474 -35.86 -9.39 -35.35
N GLU A 475 -35.17 -10.48 -35.07
CA GLU A 475 -35.65 -11.85 -35.22
C GLU A 475 -36.80 -12.13 -34.25
N LEU A 476 -36.69 -11.73 -32.98
CA LEU A 476 -37.74 -11.88 -31.96
C LEU A 476 -39.00 -11.04 -32.25
N ALA A 477 -38.86 -9.95 -33.00
CA ALA A 477 -40.00 -9.15 -33.44
C ALA A 477 -40.85 -9.84 -34.54
N THR A 478 -40.25 -10.81 -35.26
CA THR A 478 -40.88 -11.44 -36.43
C THR A 478 -41.21 -12.92 -36.22
N ALA A 479 -40.57 -13.58 -35.26
CA ALA A 479 -40.70 -15.00 -35.02
C ALA A 479 -40.72 -15.33 -33.51
N SER A 480 -41.48 -16.37 -33.13
CA SER A 480 -41.55 -16.87 -31.76
C SER A 480 -40.56 -18.01 -31.54
N TYR A 481 -39.95 -18.04 -30.35
CA TYR A 481 -38.98 -19.04 -29.90
C TYR A 481 -39.42 -19.60 -28.54
N ASP A 482 -38.98 -20.81 -28.22
CA ASP A 482 -39.24 -21.44 -26.93
C ASP A 482 -38.22 -21.08 -25.87
N LEU A 483 -36.97 -20.77 -26.30
CA LEU A 483 -35.84 -20.39 -25.45
C LEU A 483 -34.79 -19.63 -26.30
N ALA A 484 -34.06 -18.69 -25.69
CA ALA A 484 -32.91 -18.06 -26.30
C ALA A 484 -31.64 -18.36 -25.53
N VAL A 485 -30.57 -18.73 -26.25
CA VAL A 485 -29.20 -18.90 -25.74
C VAL A 485 -28.41 -17.65 -26.15
N LEU A 486 -27.93 -16.92 -25.18
CA LEU A 486 -27.30 -15.60 -25.38
C LEU A 486 -25.83 -15.64 -24.91
N ASP A 487 -24.90 -15.37 -25.81
CA ASP A 487 -23.52 -15.01 -25.35
C ASP A 487 -23.56 -13.70 -24.57
N LEU A 488 -22.82 -13.63 -23.48
CA LEU A 488 -22.67 -12.39 -22.71
C LEU A 488 -21.76 -11.40 -23.39
N ASP A 489 -20.76 -11.86 -24.16
CA ASP A 489 -19.67 -11.02 -24.71
C ASP A 489 -19.92 -10.62 -26.18
N LEU A 490 -21.16 -10.22 -26.50
CA LEU A 490 -21.56 -9.79 -27.83
C LEU A 490 -21.06 -8.37 -28.19
N PRO A 491 -20.71 -8.10 -29.44
CA PRO A 491 -20.35 -6.76 -29.89
C PRO A 491 -21.57 -5.83 -29.96
N GLY A 492 -21.38 -4.58 -29.52
CA GLY A 492 -22.42 -3.55 -29.55
C GLY A 492 -23.37 -3.64 -28.36
N ILE A 493 -24.47 -4.36 -28.50
CA ILE A 493 -25.39 -4.68 -27.37
C ILE A 493 -24.92 -5.99 -26.78
N ASP A 494 -24.34 -5.96 -25.59
CA ASP A 494 -23.91 -7.16 -24.89
C ASP A 494 -25.09 -8.03 -24.43
N GLY A 495 -24.85 -9.30 -24.07
CA GLY A 495 -25.88 -10.22 -23.68
C GLY A 495 -26.68 -9.79 -22.45
N LEU A 496 -26.05 -9.11 -21.48
CA LEU A 496 -26.74 -8.58 -20.30
C LEU A 496 -27.69 -7.42 -20.66
N GLN A 497 -27.21 -6.52 -21.52
CA GLN A 497 -28.04 -5.42 -22.02
C GLN A 497 -29.20 -5.95 -22.85
N LEU A 498 -28.95 -6.96 -23.71
CA LEU A 498 -30.01 -7.61 -24.51
C LEU A 498 -31.07 -8.23 -23.60
N ALA A 499 -30.68 -8.96 -22.57
CA ALA A 499 -31.60 -9.55 -21.60
C ALA A 499 -32.46 -8.48 -20.90
N ARG A 500 -31.85 -7.39 -20.42
CA ARG A 500 -32.59 -6.27 -19.81
C ARG A 500 -33.59 -5.63 -20.77
N LEU A 501 -33.20 -5.44 -22.04
CA LEU A 501 -34.07 -4.89 -23.07
C LEU A 501 -35.27 -5.81 -23.36
N LEU A 502 -35.05 -7.11 -23.44
CA LEU A 502 -36.12 -8.10 -23.63
C LEU A 502 -37.08 -8.09 -22.45
N ARG A 503 -36.60 -8.09 -21.21
CA ARG A 503 -37.42 -8.02 -20.00
C ARG A 503 -38.18 -6.69 -19.89
N ALA A 504 -37.56 -5.57 -20.26
CA ALA A 504 -38.25 -4.25 -20.31
C ALA A 504 -39.37 -4.18 -21.36
N ARG A 505 -39.31 -5.00 -22.42
CA ARG A 505 -40.39 -5.16 -23.41
C ARG A 505 -41.49 -6.13 -22.99
N GLY A 506 -41.36 -6.73 -21.81
CA GLY A 506 -42.32 -7.71 -21.32
C GLY A 506 -42.11 -9.12 -21.89
N GLU A 507 -41.00 -9.40 -22.56
CA GLU A 507 -40.68 -10.74 -23.06
C GLU A 507 -40.46 -11.72 -21.91
N THR A 508 -41.20 -12.82 -21.92
CA THR A 508 -41.12 -13.90 -20.92
C THR A 508 -40.36 -15.13 -21.43
N LEU A 509 -39.73 -15.01 -22.60
CA LEU A 509 -38.90 -16.06 -23.20
C LEU A 509 -37.78 -16.48 -22.22
N PRO A 510 -37.57 -17.78 -21.90
CA PRO A 510 -36.44 -18.24 -21.12
C PRO A 510 -35.12 -17.85 -21.78
N LEU A 511 -34.22 -17.28 -20.99
CA LEU A 511 -32.91 -16.83 -21.43
C LEU A 511 -31.82 -17.64 -20.74
N LEU A 512 -31.02 -18.36 -21.52
CA LEU A 512 -29.86 -19.10 -21.06
C LEU A 512 -28.60 -18.29 -21.41
N ALA A 513 -27.87 -17.85 -20.40
CA ALA A 513 -26.58 -17.20 -20.57
C ALA A 513 -25.53 -18.21 -20.98
N LEU A 514 -24.69 -17.84 -21.95
CA LEU A 514 -23.52 -18.59 -22.37
C LEU A 514 -22.32 -17.65 -22.29
N THR A 515 -21.25 -18.00 -21.56
CA THR A 515 -20.11 -17.09 -21.40
C THR A 515 -18.77 -17.79 -21.31
N ALA A 516 -17.73 -17.15 -21.82
CA ALA A 516 -16.35 -17.53 -21.59
C ALA A 516 -15.75 -16.90 -20.34
N ARG A 517 -16.48 -15.99 -19.65
CA ARG A 517 -16.00 -15.31 -18.44
C ARG A 517 -15.81 -16.32 -17.30
N ALA A 518 -14.63 -16.30 -16.69
CA ALA A 518 -14.33 -17.09 -15.51
C ALA A 518 -14.60 -16.31 -14.20
N ASP A 519 -15.24 -15.14 -14.30
CA ASP A 519 -15.58 -14.27 -13.18
C ASP A 519 -16.73 -14.89 -12.36
N PRO A 520 -16.61 -14.98 -11.03
CA PRO A 520 -17.68 -15.40 -10.15
C PRO A 520 -18.93 -14.49 -10.22
N GLN A 521 -18.75 -13.23 -10.56
CA GLN A 521 -19.85 -12.25 -10.64
C GLN A 521 -20.70 -12.39 -11.92
N ALA A 522 -20.22 -13.09 -12.94
CA ALA A 522 -20.92 -13.23 -14.21
C ALA A 522 -22.31 -13.90 -14.08
N GLU A 523 -22.46 -14.90 -13.22
CA GLU A 523 -23.73 -15.55 -12.97
C GLU A 523 -24.72 -14.68 -12.18
N PRO A 524 -24.35 -14.03 -11.04
CA PRO A 524 -25.19 -13.04 -10.37
C PRO A 524 -25.63 -11.90 -11.30
N GLU A 525 -24.71 -11.39 -12.15
CA GLU A 525 -25.02 -10.34 -13.12
C GLU A 525 -26.04 -10.78 -14.18
N ALA A 526 -25.89 -12.01 -14.71
CA ALA A 526 -26.84 -12.58 -15.65
C ALA A 526 -28.22 -12.75 -15.03
N ARG A 527 -28.31 -13.26 -13.81
CA ARG A 527 -29.57 -13.38 -13.07
C ARG A 527 -30.22 -12.03 -12.78
N ALA A 528 -29.41 -11.02 -12.37
CA ALA A 528 -29.88 -9.64 -12.16
C ALA A 528 -30.37 -8.97 -13.45
N ALA A 529 -29.84 -9.36 -14.61
CA ALA A 529 -30.26 -8.92 -15.92
C ALA A 529 -31.57 -9.60 -16.39
N GLY A 530 -32.09 -10.59 -15.63
CA GLY A 530 -33.30 -11.32 -15.93
C GLY A 530 -33.07 -12.59 -16.74
N MET A 531 -31.88 -13.16 -16.77
CA MET A 531 -31.61 -14.47 -17.35
C MET A 531 -32.03 -15.58 -16.39
N ASP A 532 -32.57 -16.66 -16.93
CA ASP A 532 -33.14 -17.77 -16.16
C ASP A 532 -32.13 -18.90 -15.95
N GLY A 533 -31.15 -19.05 -16.84
CA GLY A 533 -30.08 -20.06 -16.76
C GLY A 533 -28.71 -19.51 -17.10
N PHE A 534 -27.67 -20.27 -16.74
CA PHE A 534 -26.29 -19.85 -16.93
C PHE A 534 -25.39 -21.06 -17.24
N LEU A 535 -24.59 -20.96 -18.30
CA LEU A 535 -23.57 -21.94 -18.65
C LEU A 535 -22.24 -21.26 -18.98
N ARG A 536 -21.16 -21.91 -18.63
CA ARG A 536 -19.78 -21.48 -18.97
C ARG A 536 -19.24 -22.27 -20.15
N LYS A 537 -18.65 -21.57 -21.12
CA LYS A 537 -17.88 -22.19 -22.21
C LYS A 537 -16.58 -22.83 -21.62
N PRO A 538 -16.16 -24.03 -22.10
CA PRO A 538 -16.76 -24.79 -23.21
C PRO A 538 -18.01 -25.54 -22.77
N VAL A 539 -18.97 -25.65 -23.67
CA VAL A 539 -20.20 -26.39 -23.44
C VAL A 539 -20.18 -27.71 -24.19
N THR A 540 -20.81 -28.72 -23.59
CA THR A 540 -21.07 -30.05 -24.20
C THR A 540 -22.56 -30.19 -24.46
N GLY A 541 -22.93 -31.13 -25.32
CA GLY A 541 -24.33 -31.43 -25.57
C GLY A 541 -25.10 -31.82 -24.30
N GLU A 542 -24.46 -32.59 -23.42
CA GLU A 542 -25.03 -32.98 -22.13
C GLU A 542 -25.31 -31.78 -21.22
N LEU A 543 -24.38 -30.82 -21.10
CA LEU A 543 -24.58 -29.59 -20.30
C LEU A 543 -25.70 -28.73 -20.84
N LEU A 544 -25.81 -28.60 -22.17
CA LEU A 544 -26.90 -27.89 -22.83
C LEU A 544 -28.25 -28.57 -22.55
N ALA A 545 -28.33 -29.90 -22.67
CA ALA A 545 -29.55 -30.65 -22.39
C ALA A 545 -30.02 -30.48 -20.93
N VAL A 546 -29.12 -30.59 -19.97
CA VAL A 546 -29.43 -30.40 -18.54
C VAL A 546 -29.92 -28.98 -18.27
N ALA A 547 -29.24 -27.96 -18.82
CA ALA A 547 -29.65 -26.56 -18.61
C ALA A 547 -31.00 -26.24 -19.21
N ILE A 548 -31.29 -26.72 -20.41
CA ILE A 548 -32.58 -26.55 -21.07
C ILE A 548 -33.69 -27.25 -20.26
N ALA A 549 -33.47 -28.50 -19.81
CA ALA A 549 -34.44 -29.24 -19.00
C ALA A 549 -34.70 -28.56 -17.65
N ALA A 550 -33.69 -27.96 -17.02
CA ALA A 550 -33.86 -27.19 -15.78
C ALA A 550 -34.76 -25.96 -15.96
N LEU A 551 -34.57 -25.21 -17.06
CA LEU A 551 -35.42 -24.06 -17.39
C LEU A 551 -36.88 -24.42 -17.66
N GLU A 552 -37.11 -25.60 -18.22
CA GLU A 552 -38.46 -26.13 -18.44
C GLU A 552 -39.18 -26.47 -17.15
N SER A 553 -38.48 -27.15 -16.25
CA SER A 553 -39.02 -27.56 -14.95
C SER A 553 -39.42 -26.35 -14.10
N ALA A 554 -38.59 -25.29 -14.15
CA ALA A 554 -38.88 -24.04 -13.46
C ALA A 554 -40.16 -23.32 -14.00
N ARG A 555 -40.49 -23.50 -15.28
CA ARG A 555 -41.70 -22.95 -15.90
C ARG A 555 -42.97 -23.71 -15.53
N LEU A 556 -42.85 -25.02 -15.32
CA LEU A 556 -43.99 -25.92 -15.02
C LEU A 556 -44.39 -25.87 -13.53
N SER A 557 -43.53 -25.39 -12.67
CA SER A 557 -43.83 -25.13 -11.26
C SER A 557 -44.53 -23.77 -11.15
N PRO A 558 -45.81 -23.70 -10.76
CA PRO A 558 -46.52 -22.43 -10.58
C PRO A 558 -45.78 -21.64 -9.49
N ARG A 559 -45.41 -20.40 -9.81
CA ARG A 559 -44.96 -19.43 -8.78
C ARG A 559 -46.17 -19.22 -7.86
N GLY A 560 -46.08 -19.88 -6.64
CA GLY A 560 -47.04 -19.69 -5.57
C GLY A 560 -46.93 -18.29 -4.95
#